data_8c680d8ed769eab1b9f81e4df33d918f
#
_entry.id   8c680d8ed769eab1b9f81e4df33d918f
#
_cell.length_a   1.000
_cell.length_b   1.000
_cell.length_c   1.000
_cell.angle_alpha   90.00
_cell.angle_beta   90.00
_cell.angle_gamma   90.00
#
_symmetry.space_group_name_H-M   'P 1'
#
loop_
_entity.id
_entity.type
_entity.pdbx_description
1 polymer ?
#
loop_
_entity_poly.entity_id
_entity_poly.type
_entity_poly.pdbx_seq_one_letter_code
_entity_poly.pdbx_strand_id
1 'polypeptide(L)'
;MQRLSRRNFIRNTAIGLPALSLAPSLLAKDKDDPKRFQIGIQEYTFHRWLGKKLDHLDYPALAKEKLGITHIEYWNRPFNGKHTDKKYVGELVKRTTGEGMKNVLIL
;
A
#
# COMPACT_ATOMS: atom_id res chain seq x y z
N MET A 1 -10.67 16.94 40.27
CA MET A 1 -10.77 16.81 38.82
C MET A 1 -10.80 15.34 38.45
N GLN A 2 -11.93 14.85 37.97
CA GLN A 2 -12.03 13.46 37.57
C GLN A 2 -11.29 13.27 36.23
N ARG A 3 -10.33 12.36 36.19
CA ARG A 3 -9.74 11.93 34.94
C ARG A 3 -10.79 11.13 34.16
N LEU A 4 -11.19 11.65 33.02
CA LEU A 4 -11.96 10.87 32.06
C LEU A 4 -11.12 9.68 31.61
N SER A 5 -11.60 8.48 31.89
CA SER A 5 -10.97 7.29 31.33
C SER A 5 -11.08 7.29 29.79
N ARG A 6 -10.14 6.65 29.11
CA ARG A 6 -10.22 6.48 27.63
C ARG A 6 -11.57 5.90 27.20
N ARG A 7 -12.12 5.03 28.01
CA ARG A 7 -13.41 4.39 27.79
C ARG A 7 -14.57 5.40 27.83
N ASN A 8 -14.55 6.33 28.78
CA ASN A 8 -15.56 7.37 28.89
C ASN A 8 -15.43 8.42 27.78
N PHE A 9 -14.20 8.73 27.37
CA PHE A 9 -13.95 9.62 26.24
C PHE A 9 -14.51 9.06 24.93
N ILE A 10 -14.25 7.80 24.62
CA ILE A 10 -14.78 7.12 23.42
C ILE A 10 -16.31 7.06 23.47
N ARG A 11 -16.88 6.76 24.63
CA ARG A 11 -18.32 6.69 24.82
C ARG A 11 -18.99 8.06 24.64
N ASN A 12 -18.41 9.11 25.20
CA ASN A 12 -18.94 10.47 25.08
C ASN A 12 -18.79 11.01 23.65
N THR A 13 -17.71 10.67 22.97
CA THR A 13 -17.51 11.01 21.56
C THR A 13 -18.50 10.25 20.66
N ALA A 14 -18.86 9.04 21.02
CA ALA A 14 -19.85 8.24 20.29
C ALA A 14 -21.27 8.77 20.43
N ILE A 15 -21.60 9.50 21.50
CA ILE A 15 -22.93 10.05 21.77
C ILE A 15 -23.15 11.42 21.09
N GLY A 16 -22.10 12.16 20.80
CA GLY A 16 -22.15 13.47 20.14
C GLY A 16 -22.27 13.45 18.64
N LEU A 17 -23.24 12.80 18.10
CA LEU A 17 -23.16 12.13 16.83
C LEU A 17 -23.93 12.51 15.59
N PRO A 18 -24.26 13.77 15.27
CA PRO A 18 -24.39 14.05 13.82
C PRO A 18 -23.04 14.21 13.11
N ALA A 19 -21.97 14.48 13.86
CA ALA A 19 -20.63 14.68 13.27
C ALA A 19 -19.95 13.38 12.82
N LEU A 20 -20.32 12.21 13.35
CA LEU A 20 -19.71 10.93 13.00
C LEU A 20 -20.14 10.38 11.64
N SER A 21 -21.28 10.77 11.11
CA SER A 21 -21.69 10.40 9.77
C SER A 21 -20.82 11.07 8.69
N LEU A 22 -20.15 12.18 9.03
CA LEU A 22 -19.21 12.89 8.15
C LEU A 22 -17.76 12.39 8.28
N ALA A 23 -17.42 11.72 9.39
CA ALA A 23 -16.07 11.24 9.65
C ALA A 23 -15.52 10.27 8.56
N PRO A 24 -16.29 9.30 8.03
CA PRO A 24 -15.84 8.45 6.94
C PRO A 24 -15.54 9.23 5.65
N SER A 25 -16.33 10.26 5.35
CA SER A 25 -16.12 11.10 4.17
C SER A 25 -14.87 11.98 4.31
N LEU A 26 -14.61 12.49 5.51
CA LEU A 26 -13.39 13.26 5.81
C LEU A 26 -12.16 12.37 5.76
N LEU A 27 -12.22 11.15 6.26
CA LEU A 27 -11.14 10.18 6.18
C LEU A 27 -10.86 9.75 4.75
N ALA A 28 -11.89 9.62 3.91
CA ALA A 28 -11.75 9.30 2.50
C ALA A 28 -11.10 10.45 1.72
N LYS A 29 -11.45 11.71 2.03
CA LYS A 29 -10.80 12.89 1.46
C LYS A 29 -9.35 13.01 1.88
N ASP A 30 -9.02 12.68 3.14
CA ASP A 30 -7.65 12.70 3.64
C ASP A 30 -6.77 11.66 2.95
N LYS A 31 -7.33 10.57 2.44
CA LYS A 31 -6.56 9.56 1.68
C LYS A 31 -6.01 10.12 0.37
N ASP A 32 -6.71 11.05 -0.25
CA ASP A 32 -6.33 11.65 -1.52
C ASP A 32 -5.59 12.98 -1.36
N ASP A 33 -5.37 13.44 -0.11
CA ASP A 33 -4.62 14.66 0.17
C ASP A 33 -3.15 14.46 -0.20
N PRO A 34 -2.58 15.25 -1.16
CA PRO A 34 -1.19 15.14 -1.56
C PRO A 34 -0.19 15.45 -0.43
N LYS A 35 -0.64 16.07 0.65
CA LYS A 35 0.18 16.32 1.85
C LYS A 35 0.23 15.13 2.81
N ARG A 36 -0.61 14.12 2.59
CA ARG A 36 -0.64 12.93 3.42
C ARG A 36 0.53 12.01 3.09
N PHE A 37 1.08 11.36 4.09
CA PHE A 37 2.09 10.32 3.91
C PHE A 37 1.53 9.17 3.07
N GLN A 38 2.28 8.81 2.05
CA GLN A 38 2.01 7.62 1.26
C GLN A 38 3.01 6.53 1.66
N ILE A 39 2.48 5.36 1.95
CA ILE A 39 3.28 4.22 2.39
C ILE A 39 3.52 3.33 1.18
N GLY A 40 4.78 3.07 0.90
CA GLY A 40 5.20 2.10 -0.10
C GLY A 40 5.84 0.87 0.56
N ILE A 41 6.00 -0.18 -0.23
CA ILE A 41 6.72 -1.37 0.21
C ILE A 41 7.81 -1.73 -0.81
N GLN A 42 8.94 -2.17 -0.29
CA GLN A 42 10.08 -2.62 -1.07
C GLN A 42 10.03 -4.13 -1.26
N GLU A 43 10.27 -4.58 -2.48
CA GLU A 43 10.16 -5.99 -2.86
C GLU A 43 11.08 -6.92 -2.04
N TYR A 44 12.20 -6.43 -1.57
CA TYR A 44 13.09 -7.18 -0.68
C TYR A 44 12.39 -7.71 0.57
N THR A 45 11.32 -7.07 1.02
CA THR A 45 10.50 -7.55 2.14
C THR A 45 10.06 -8.99 1.92
N PHE A 46 9.85 -9.40 0.68
CA PHE A 46 9.45 -10.75 0.30
C PHE A 46 10.60 -11.62 -0.22
N HIS A 47 11.85 -11.26 0.07
CA HIS A 47 13.02 -11.95 -0.49
C HIS A 47 13.03 -13.47 -0.24
N ARG A 48 12.49 -13.91 0.88
CA ARG A 48 12.40 -15.34 1.21
C ARG A 48 11.36 -16.10 0.38
N TRP A 49 10.40 -15.40 -0.20
CA TRP A 49 9.33 -15.99 -0.99
C TRP A 49 9.59 -15.92 -2.49
N LEU A 50 10.35 -14.92 -2.90
CA LEU A 50 10.67 -14.69 -4.31
C LEU A 50 11.41 -15.91 -4.91
N GLY A 51 10.93 -16.36 -6.06
CA GLY A 51 11.43 -17.52 -6.74
C GLY A 51 10.97 -18.87 -6.16
N LYS A 52 10.21 -18.86 -5.06
CA LYS A 52 9.68 -20.07 -4.42
C LYS A 52 8.16 -20.06 -4.36
N LYS A 53 7.61 -19.18 -3.52
CA LYS A 53 6.16 -19.02 -3.31
C LYS A 53 5.60 -17.81 -4.05
N LEU A 54 6.44 -16.88 -4.45
CA LEU A 54 6.08 -15.64 -5.10
C LEU A 54 6.91 -15.46 -6.37
N ASP A 55 6.23 -15.34 -7.50
CA ASP A 55 6.84 -14.90 -8.74
C ASP A 55 6.99 -13.37 -8.71
N HIS A 56 8.10 -12.88 -9.26
CA HIS A 56 8.37 -11.46 -9.37
C HIS A 56 7.24 -10.69 -10.07
N LEU A 57 6.65 -11.28 -11.11
CA LEU A 57 5.52 -10.68 -11.84
C LEU A 57 4.24 -10.60 -11.01
N ASP A 58 4.09 -11.42 -9.99
CA ASP A 58 2.92 -11.44 -9.11
C ASP A 58 3.07 -10.52 -7.90
N TYR A 59 4.23 -9.89 -7.73
CA TYR A 59 4.50 -9.00 -6.62
C TYR A 59 3.52 -7.82 -6.52
N PRO A 60 3.17 -7.10 -7.61
CA PRO A 60 2.18 -6.02 -7.52
C PRO A 60 0.83 -6.48 -6.99
N ALA A 61 0.31 -7.59 -7.50
CA ALA A 61 -0.97 -8.14 -7.06
C ALA A 61 -0.95 -8.54 -5.59
N LEU A 62 0.15 -9.17 -5.14
CA LEU A 62 0.32 -9.57 -3.74
C LEU A 62 0.35 -8.35 -2.82
N ALA A 63 1.11 -7.33 -3.17
CA ALA A 63 1.24 -6.11 -2.36
C ALA A 63 -0.12 -5.42 -2.20
N LYS A 64 -0.89 -5.34 -3.27
CA LYS A 64 -2.24 -4.77 -3.22
C LYS A 64 -3.20 -5.62 -2.39
N GLU A 65 -3.25 -6.91 -2.66
CA GLU A 65 -4.20 -7.83 -2.02
C GLU A 65 -3.94 -7.97 -0.52
N LYS A 66 -2.68 -8.16 -0.13
CA LYS A 66 -2.31 -8.43 1.27
C LYS A 66 -2.12 -7.19 2.11
N LEU A 67 -1.67 -6.09 1.53
CA LEU A 67 -1.27 -4.90 2.27
C LEU A 67 -2.10 -3.66 1.93
N GLY A 68 -2.84 -3.67 0.82
CA GLY A 68 -3.61 -2.51 0.38
C GLY A 68 -2.74 -1.31 0.01
N ILE A 69 -1.47 -1.53 -0.31
CA ILE A 69 -0.50 -0.50 -0.64
C ILE A 69 -0.55 -0.22 -2.14
N THR A 70 -0.44 1.05 -2.51
CA THR A 70 -0.48 1.49 -3.90
C THR A 70 0.88 1.93 -4.46
N HIS A 71 1.88 2.04 -3.60
CA HIS A 71 3.25 2.43 -3.96
C HIS A 71 4.20 1.28 -3.67
N ILE A 72 4.95 0.86 -4.66
CA ILE A 72 5.88 -0.25 -4.55
C ILE A 72 7.26 0.16 -5.05
N GLU A 73 8.27 -0.50 -4.49
CA GLU A 73 9.65 -0.42 -4.93
C GLU A 73 10.08 -1.80 -5.39
N TYR A 74 10.79 -1.85 -6.52
CA TYR A 74 11.32 -3.09 -7.04
C TYR A 74 12.76 -3.32 -6.59
N TRP A 75 13.12 -4.59 -6.49
CA TRP A 75 14.47 -5.04 -6.20
C TRP A 75 15.12 -5.61 -7.47
N ASN A 76 16.40 -5.29 -7.68
CA ASN A 76 17.10 -5.68 -8.92
C ASN A 76 17.27 -7.20 -9.09
N ARG A 77 17.49 -7.93 -8.01
CA ARG A 77 17.79 -9.37 -8.08
C ARG A 77 16.70 -10.23 -8.72
N PRO A 78 15.40 -10.05 -8.41
CA PRO A 78 14.36 -10.85 -9.04
C PRO A 78 14.29 -10.72 -10.56
N PHE A 79 14.81 -9.64 -11.13
CA PHE A 79 14.89 -9.50 -12.58
C PHE A 79 15.78 -10.57 -13.24
N ASN A 80 16.78 -11.06 -12.53
CA ASN A 80 17.68 -12.15 -12.99
C ASN A 80 18.23 -11.92 -14.41
N GLY A 81 18.77 -10.72 -14.65
CA GLY A 81 19.29 -10.33 -15.94
C GLY A 81 18.25 -9.88 -16.98
N LYS A 82 16.97 -9.96 -16.68
CA LYS A 82 15.88 -9.56 -17.58
C LYS A 82 15.55 -8.07 -17.55
N HIS A 83 16.32 -7.27 -16.85
CA HIS A 83 16.10 -5.82 -16.76
C HIS A 83 16.22 -5.09 -18.10
N THR A 84 16.90 -5.69 -19.09
CA THR A 84 17.00 -5.20 -20.47
C THR A 84 16.01 -5.85 -21.43
N ASP A 85 15.29 -6.87 -20.99
CA ASP A 85 14.27 -7.54 -21.79
C ASP A 85 12.99 -6.67 -21.78
N LYS A 86 12.77 -6.01 -22.92
CA LYS A 86 11.63 -5.09 -23.09
C LYS A 86 10.28 -5.78 -22.89
N LYS A 87 10.18 -7.05 -23.27
CA LYS A 87 8.96 -7.83 -23.15
C LYS A 87 8.65 -8.14 -21.69
N TYR A 88 9.66 -8.54 -20.94
CA TYR A 88 9.54 -8.83 -19.51
C TYR A 88 9.22 -7.57 -18.71
N VAL A 89 9.96 -6.50 -18.93
CA VAL A 89 9.74 -5.21 -18.27
C VAL A 89 8.37 -4.65 -18.63
N GLY A 90 7.94 -4.77 -19.89
CA GLY A 90 6.62 -4.36 -20.34
C GLY A 90 5.50 -5.10 -19.63
N GLU A 91 5.64 -6.40 -19.42
CA GLU A 91 4.67 -7.19 -18.65
C GLU A 91 4.61 -6.76 -17.19
N LEU A 92 5.76 -6.49 -16.60
CA LEU A 92 5.84 -6.02 -15.21
C LEU A 92 5.15 -4.65 -15.04
N VAL A 93 5.41 -3.72 -15.97
CA VAL A 93 4.75 -2.41 -15.99
C VAL A 93 3.24 -2.56 -16.16
N LYS A 94 2.81 -3.42 -17.07
CA LYS A 94 1.40 -3.69 -17.31
C LYS A 94 0.69 -4.22 -16.06
N ARG A 95 1.30 -5.14 -15.34
CA ARG A 95 0.76 -5.68 -14.09
C ARG A 95 0.72 -4.64 -12.99
N THR A 96 1.78 -3.83 -12.86
CA THR A 96 1.84 -2.75 -11.88
C THR A 96 0.74 -1.72 -12.10
N THR A 97 0.60 -1.23 -13.32
CA THR A 97 -0.45 -0.26 -13.67
C THR A 97 -1.84 -0.85 -13.64
N GLY A 98 -1.99 -2.12 -14.03
CA GLY A 98 -3.26 -2.84 -13.96
C GLY A 98 -3.81 -2.98 -12.55
N GLU A 99 -2.92 -3.06 -11.54
CA GLU A 99 -3.29 -3.06 -10.13
C GLU A 99 -3.46 -1.64 -9.53
N GLY A 100 -3.33 -0.60 -10.36
CA GLY A 100 -3.43 0.78 -9.90
C GLY A 100 -2.25 1.23 -9.03
N MET A 101 -1.09 0.59 -9.18
CA MET A 101 0.08 0.84 -8.36
C MET A 101 1.09 1.73 -9.06
N LYS A 102 1.89 2.44 -8.27
CA LYS A 102 3.03 3.23 -8.75
C LYS A 102 4.33 2.60 -8.31
N ASN A 103 5.24 2.43 -9.25
CA ASN A 103 6.63 2.11 -8.95
C ASN A 103 7.40 3.40 -8.69
N VAL A 104 7.97 3.53 -7.50
CA VAL A 104 8.69 4.74 -7.09
C VAL A 104 10.21 4.58 -7.15
N LEU A 105 10.71 3.35 -7.14
CA LEU A 105 12.14 3.08 -7.14
C LEU A 105 12.44 1.64 -7.54
N ILE A 106 13.60 1.44 -8.15
CA ILE A 106 14.21 0.12 -8.37
C ILE A 106 15.60 0.17 -7.73
N LEU A 107 15.87 -0.72 -6.78
CA LEU A 107 17.14 -0.85 -6.08
C LEU A 107 17.95 -2.05 -6.57
#